data_31142fcb1b0f436e74642026f59b49ef
#
_entry.id   31142fcb1b0f436e74642026f59b49ef
#
_cell.length_a   1.000
_cell.length_b   1.000
_cell.length_c   1.000
_cell.angle_alpha   90.00
_cell.angle_beta   90.00
_cell.angle_gamma   90.00
#
_symmetry.space_group_name_H-M   'P 1'
#
loop_
_entity.id
_entity.type
_entity.pdbx_description
1 polymer ?
#
loop_
_entity_poly.entity_id
_entity_poly.type
_entity_poly.pdbx_seq_one_letter_code
_entity_poly.pdbx_strand_id
1 'polypeptide(L)'
;MPFFLWITIACFSISFLPPSPLVAKEVIVAIGDSITQADTHWTVNGHRNTIQGGWVTRLGNLLEKEFPGEYEVINKGINGDTATGVLQRLDRDVTLLQPDIVIIAIGTNDIFARLSADPSSTPDAYQSTISRIFNKLQRNLPDTTVFALGMTTSLRKYAHIRFGNFLPQQDDMQAVFNDYNNILRKLTKDYKYSYVDLPSQWPEDIEESWEFCADGIHPNDAGYDLVASILHDTLRSTVLRPKQKNDTRSSVMP
;
A
#
# COMPACT_ATOMS: atom_id res chain seq x y z
N MET A 1 -16.22 -65.84 51.44
CA MET A 1 -15.61 -64.44 51.52
C MET A 1 -15.74 -63.83 50.14
N PRO A 2 -16.59 -62.81 49.91
CA PRO A 2 -16.65 -62.08 48.66
C PRO A 2 -15.69 -60.94 48.66
N PHE A 3 -14.85 -60.86 47.61
CA PHE A 3 -13.99 -59.70 47.30
C PHE A 3 -14.82 -58.56 46.69
N PHE A 4 -14.89 -57.43 47.39
CA PHE A 4 -15.43 -56.17 46.81
C PHE A 4 -14.35 -55.46 46.06
N LEU A 5 -14.55 -55.34 44.71
CA LEU A 5 -13.70 -54.54 43.81
C LEU A 5 -14.21 -53.08 43.86
N TRP A 6 -13.41 -52.15 44.40
CA TRP A 6 -13.70 -50.73 44.35
C TRP A 6 -13.20 -50.16 43.03
N ILE A 7 -14.12 -49.73 42.14
CA ILE A 7 -13.80 -49.02 40.92
C ILE A 7 -13.80 -47.53 41.28
N THR A 8 -12.62 -46.93 41.29
CA THR A 8 -12.47 -45.46 41.42
C THR A 8 -12.68 -44.83 40.07
N ILE A 9 -13.79 -44.10 39.88
CA ILE A 9 -14.05 -43.28 38.70
C ILE A 9 -13.33 -41.96 38.88
N ALA A 10 -12.24 -41.73 38.12
CA ALA A 10 -11.59 -40.43 38.05
C ALA A 10 -12.42 -39.51 37.13
N CYS A 11 -13.09 -38.53 37.72
CA CYS A 11 -13.75 -37.49 36.97
C CYS A 11 -12.68 -36.50 36.42
N PHE A 12 -12.41 -36.58 35.12
CA PHE A 12 -11.64 -35.54 34.43
C PHE A 12 -12.53 -34.32 34.19
N SER A 13 -12.29 -33.24 34.96
CA SER A 13 -12.91 -31.96 34.72
C SER A 13 -12.25 -31.33 33.49
N ILE A 14 -12.93 -31.34 32.35
CA ILE A 14 -12.52 -30.55 31.16
C ILE A 14 -12.87 -29.08 31.44
N SER A 15 -11.86 -28.30 31.77
CA SER A 15 -12.02 -26.84 31.86
C SER A 15 -12.21 -26.27 30.47
N PHE A 16 -13.44 -25.92 30.11
CA PHE A 16 -13.71 -25.11 28.93
C PHE A 16 -13.16 -23.70 29.20
N LEU A 17 -12.04 -23.36 28.58
CA LEU A 17 -11.61 -21.97 28.47
C LEU A 17 -12.61 -21.26 27.53
N PRO A 18 -13.18 -20.11 27.93
CA PRO A 18 -14.01 -19.35 27.02
C PRO A 18 -13.19 -18.96 25.78
N PRO A 19 -13.77 -19.00 24.59
CA PRO A 19 -13.08 -18.55 23.38
C PRO A 19 -12.61 -17.11 23.61
N SER A 20 -11.34 -16.85 23.29
CA SER A 20 -10.81 -15.48 23.30
C SER A 20 -11.70 -14.59 22.44
N PRO A 21 -12.04 -13.37 22.87
CA PRO A 21 -12.83 -12.47 22.04
C PRO A 21 -12.13 -12.29 20.69
N LEU A 22 -12.86 -12.53 19.59
CA LEU A 22 -12.37 -12.23 18.25
C LEU A 22 -12.12 -10.72 18.21
N VAL A 23 -10.88 -10.30 18.23
CA VAL A 23 -10.51 -8.90 17.99
C VAL A 23 -10.67 -8.68 16.50
N ALA A 24 -11.52 -7.73 16.11
CA ALA A 24 -11.66 -7.37 14.72
C ALA A 24 -10.30 -6.91 14.17
N LYS A 25 -9.96 -7.38 12.96
CA LYS A 25 -8.75 -6.92 12.27
C LYS A 25 -8.90 -5.47 11.86
N GLU A 26 -7.80 -4.73 11.92
CA GLU A 26 -7.73 -3.42 11.29
C GLU A 26 -7.57 -3.59 9.77
N VAL A 27 -8.38 -2.86 9.01
CA VAL A 27 -8.47 -2.97 7.55
C VAL A 27 -7.62 -1.88 6.90
N ILE A 28 -6.66 -2.29 6.09
CA ILE A 28 -5.82 -1.42 5.27
C ILE A 28 -6.23 -1.59 3.82
N VAL A 29 -6.70 -0.52 3.17
CA VAL A 29 -7.01 -0.53 1.73
C VAL A 29 -5.92 0.19 0.97
N ALA A 30 -5.27 -0.52 0.04
CA ALA A 30 -4.31 0.02 -0.91
C ALA A 30 -4.99 0.27 -2.26
N ILE A 31 -5.12 1.53 -2.70
CA ILE A 31 -5.73 1.91 -3.97
C ILE A 31 -4.71 2.60 -4.87
N GLY A 32 -4.70 2.23 -6.15
CA GLY A 32 -3.73 2.75 -7.10
C GLY A 32 -3.83 2.13 -8.49
N ASP A 33 -2.75 2.23 -9.23
CA ASP A 33 -2.63 1.75 -10.62
C ASP A 33 -1.99 0.35 -10.71
N SER A 34 -1.28 0.08 -11.82
CA SER A 34 -0.58 -1.19 -12.08
C SER A 34 0.51 -1.51 -11.06
N ILE A 35 1.17 -0.49 -10.51
CA ILE A 35 2.22 -0.65 -9.50
C ILE A 35 1.62 -1.20 -8.20
N THR A 36 0.39 -0.80 -7.89
CA THR A 36 -0.37 -1.34 -6.75
C THR A 36 -0.98 -2.71 -7.06
N GLN A 37 -1.55 -2.89 -8.26
CA GLN A 37 -2.14 -4.16 -8.67
C GLN A 37 -1.11 -5.29 -8.70
N ALA A 38 0.05 -5.05 -9.32
CA ALA A 38 1.23 -5.92 -9.32
C ALA A 38 0.99 -7.40 -9.75
N ASP A 39 -0.09 -7.66 -10.50
CA ASP A 39 -0.46 -9.01 -10.95
C ASP A 39 0.11 -9.35 -12.34
N THR A 40 0.84 -8.40 -12.93
CA THR A 40 1.24 -8.50 -14.32
C THR A 40 2.66 -9.00 -14.46
N HIS A 41 2.82 -9.97 -15.32
CA HIS A 41 4.11 -10.43 -15.79
C HIS A 41 4.62 -9.45 -16.85
N TRP A 42 5.71 -8.75 -16.55
CA TRP A 42 6.33 -7.82 -17.50
C TRP A 42 7.41 -8.53 -18.29
N THR A 43 7.42 -8.29 -19.60
CA THR A 43 8.43 -8.86 -20.49
C THR A 43 9.37 -7.74 -20.94
N VAL A 44 10.60 -7.77 -20.46
CA VAL A 44 11.70 -6.94 -21.00
C VAL A 44 12.62 -7.86 -21.79
N ASN A 45 12.90 -7.50 -23.03
CA ASN A 45 13.78 -8.28 -23.93
C ASN A 45 13.40 -9.77 -24.05
N GLY A 46 12.09 -10.09 -24.01
CA GLY A 46 11.61 -11.48 -24.12
C GLY A 46 11.68 -12.30 -22.83
N HIS A 47 12.19 -11.76 -21.75
CA HIS A 47 12.19 -12.44 -20.44
C HIS A 47 10.95 -12.06 -19.61
N ARG A 48 10.20 -13.07 -19.19
CA ARG A 48 9.11 -12.87 -18.23
C ARG A 48 9.71 -12.78 -16.82
N ASN A 49 9.60 -11.62 -16.19
CA ASN A 49 9.82 -11.52 -14.75
C ASN A 49 8.53 -11.94 -14.04
N THR A 50 8.60 -13.04 -13.31
CA THR A 50 7.52 -13.49 -12.44
C THR A 50 7.63 -12.71 -11.14
N ILE A 51 6.71 -11.79 -10.92
CA ILE A 51 6.65 -11.04 -9.65
C ILE A 51 5.96 -11.92 -8.62
N GLN A 52 6.62 -12.19 -7.50
CA GLN A 52 6.07 -12.98 -6.39
C GLN A 52 5.19 -12.10 -5.48
N GLY A 53 4.17 -11.47 -6.04
CA GLY A 53 3.33 -10.50 -5.36
C GLY A 53 3.93 -9.08 -5.33
N GLY A 54 3.08 -8.07 -5.42
CA GLY A 54 3.46 -6.66 -5.33
C GLY A 54 3.68 -6.19 -3.89
N TRP A 55 3.93 -4.89 -3.73
CA TRP A 55 4.17 -4.30 -2.42
C TRP A 55 3.00 -4.50 -1.43
N VAL A 56 1.75 -4.58 -1.91
CA VAL A 56 0.57 -4.80 -1.05
C VAL A 56 0.62 -6.17 -0.38
N THR A 57 0.89 -7.22 -1.17
CA THR A 57 1.05 -8.59 -0.65
C THR A 57 2.24 -8.68 0.32
N ARG A 58 3.36 -8.04 -0.02
CA ARG A 58 4.58 -8.04 0.81
C ARG A 58 4.37 -7.28 2.11
N LEU A 59 3.69 -6.14 2.08
CA LEU A 59 3.29 -5.39 3.27
C LEU A 59 2.40 -6.26 4.18
N GLY A 60 1.39 -6.94 3.61
CA GLY A 60 0.55 -7.87 4.36
C GLY A 60 1.35 -8.97 5.05
N ASN A 61 2.35 -9.53 4.37
CA ASN A 61 3.24 -10.55 4.95
C ASN A 61 4.13 -10.00 6.09
N LEU A 62 4.63 -8.76 5.96
CA LEU A 62 5.41 -8.10 7.01
C LEU A 62 4.53 -7.84 8.24
N LEU A 63 3.31 -7.35 8.03
CA LEU A 63 2.36 -7.11 9.12
C LEU A 63 1.92 -8.40 9.80
N GLU A 64 1.61 -9.45 9.03
CA GLU A 64 1.24 -10.75 9.62
C GLU A 64 2.39 -11.36 10.44
N LYS A 65 3.63 -11.16 10.03
CA LYS A 65 4.81 -11.62 10.76
C LYS A 65 5.02 -10.88 12.09
N GLU A 66 4.80 -9.56 12.11
CA GLU A 66 5.02 -8.73 13.31
C GLU A 66 3.78 -8.65 14.21
N PHE A 67 2.58 -8.63 13.61
CA PHE A 67 1.28 -8.49 14.28
C PHE A 67 0.30 -9.59 13.83
N PRO A 68 0.51 -10.85 14.18
CA PRO A 68 -0.26 -11.98 13.66
C PRO A 68 -1.76 -11.82 13.88
N GLY A 69 -2.53 -11.81 12.78
CA GLY A 69 -3.99 -11.73 12.79
C GLY A 69 -4.58 -10.36 13.11
N GLU A 70 -3.77 -9.31 13.27
CA GLU A 70 -4.25 -7.97 13.65
C GLU A 70 -4.67 -7.11 12.46
N TYR A 71 -4.10 -7.34 11.26
CA TYR A 71 -4.32 -6.53 10.07
C TYR A 71 -4.86 -7.36 8.90
N GLU A 72 -5.67 -6.71 8.06
CA GLU A 72 -6.06 -7.21 6.74
C GLU A 72 -5.69 -6.17 5.69
N VAL A 73 -4.89 -6.55 4.69
CA VAL A 73 -4.47 -5.64 3.62
C VAL A 73 -5.19 -6.00 2.33
N ILE A 74 -6.00 -5.06 1.82
CA ILE A 74 -6.85 -5.24 0.64
C ILE A 74 -6.25 -4.47 -0.54
N ASN A 75 -5.93 -5.20 -1.62
CA ASN A 75 -5.43 -4.60 -2.86
C ASN A 75 -6.59 -4.13 -3.76
N LYS A 76 -6.61 -2.83 -4.07
CA LYS A 76 -7.52 -2.17 -5.01
C LYS A 76 -6.76 -1.44 -6.12
N GLY A 77 -5.61 -1.96 -6.53
CA GLY A 77 -4.89 -1.51 -7.72
C GLY A 77 -5.59 -1.92 -9.01
N ILE A 78 -5.58 -1.07 -10.03
CA ILE A 78 -6.08 -1.36 -11.38
C ILE A 78 -5.07 -0.87 -12.42
N ASN A 79 -4.66 -1.78 -13.30
CA ASN A 79 -3.69 -1.47 -14.36
C ASN A 79 -4.16 -0.29 -15.23
N GLY A 80 -3.26 0.66 -15.48
CA GLY A 80 -3.53 1.84 -16.32
C GLY A 80 -4.39 2.91 -15.65
N ASP A 81 -4.76 2.75 -14.38
CA ASP A 81 -5.64 3.71 -13.71
C ASP A 81 -4.96 5.06 -13.47
N THR A 82 -5.77 6.10 -13.43
CA THR A 82 -5.38 7.49 -13.18
C THR A 82 -6.05 8.02 -11.91
N ALA A 83 -5.67 9.19 -11.45
CA ALA A 83 -6.35 9.85 -10.34
C ALA A 83 -7.86 10.01 -10.59
N THR A 84 -8.26 10.27 -11.85
CA THR A 84 -9.68 10.34 -12.23
C THR A 84 -10.38 8.98 -12.10
N GLY A 85 -9.75 7.90 -12.52
CA GLY A 85 -10.30 6.55 -12.36
C GLY A 85 -10.44 6.16 -10.89
N VAL A 86 -9.41 6.42 -10.07
CA VAL A 86 -9.50 6.24 -8.61
C VAL A 86 -10.68 7.02 -8.02
N LEU A 87 -10.88 8.29 -8.39
CA LEU A 87 -12.00 9.10 -7.91
C LEU A 87 -13.37 8.49 -8.26
N GLN A 88 -13.50 7.94 -9.48
CA GLN A 88 -14.76 7.33 -9.93
C GLN A 88 -15.14 6.07 -9.15
N ARG A 89 -14.16 5.30 -8.72
CA ARG A 89 -14.37 4.03 -7.99
C ARG A 89 -14.15 4.11 -6.48
N LEU A 90 -13.84 5.29 -5.95
CA LEU A 90 -13.46 5.49 -4.54
C LEU A 90 -14.50 4.96 -3.56
N ASP A 91 -15.81 5.17 -3.83
CA ASP A 91 -16.87 4.68 -2.95
C ASP A 91 -16.90 3.15 -2.90
N ARG A 92 -16.92 2.51 -4.08
CA ARG A 92 -16.99 1.07 -4.19
C ARG A 92 -15.77 0.37 -3.59
N ASP A 93 -14.59 0.90 -3.85
CA ASP A 93 -13.33 0.21 -3.56
C ASP A 93 -12.70 0.62 -2.22
N VAL A 94 -13.13 1.74 -1.64
CA VAL A 94 -12.60 2.26 -0.37
C VAL A 94 -13.72 2.56 0.63
N THR A 95 -14.63 3.49 0.30
CA THR A 95 -15.60 4.00 1.29
C THR A 95 -16.50 2.90 1.84
N LEU A 96 -16.98 1.99 1.00
CA LEU A 96 -17.84 0.87 1.45
C LEU A 96 -17.14 -0.15 2.34
N LEU A 97 -15.82 -0.20 2.30
CA LEU A 97 -15.03 -1.12 3.14
C LEU A 97 -14.75 -0.57 4.54
N GLN A 98 -15.03 0.73 4.78
CA GLN A 98 -14.80 1.40 6.07
C GLN A 98 -13.41 1.10 6.64
N PRO A 99 -12.31 1.35 5.90
CA PRO A 99 -10.98 0.97 6.34
C PRO A 99 -10.46 1.86 7.48
N ASP A 100 -9.60 1.30 8.32
CA ASP A 100 -8.85 2.03 9.34
C ASP A 100 -7.72 2.84 8.71
N ILE A 101 -7.12 2.29 7.64
CA ILE A 101 -6.01 2.91 6.92
C ILE A 101 -6.26 2.84 5.41
N VAL A 102 -6.03 3.96 4.71
CA VAL A 102 -5.99 4.03 3.24
C VAL A 102 -4.61 4.40 2.76
N ILE A 103 -4.08 3.63 1.81
CA ILE A 103 -2.82 3.93 1.12
C ILE A 103 -3.14 4.22 -0.34
N ILE A 104 -2.82 5.45 -0.79
CA ILE A 104 -3.06 5.91 -2.16
C ILE A 104 -1.74 5.96 -2.92
N ALA A 105 -1.62 5.21 -4.02
CA ALA A 105 -0.45 5.20 -4.90
C ALA A 105 -0.89 5.41 -6.33
N ILE A 106 -1.03 6.68 -6.76
CA ILE A 106 -1.62 7.05 -8.05
C ILE A 106 -0.97 8.32 -8.63
N GLY A 107 -0.87 8.38 -9.94
CA GLY A 107 -0.39 9.54 -10.67
C GLY A 107 0.60 9.21 -11.77
N THR A 108 1.21 8.04 -11.78
CA THR A 108 2.16 7.62 -12.82
C THR A 108 1.53 7.68 -14.20
N ASN A 109 0.31 7.19 -14.37
CA ASN A 109 -0.40 7.25 -15.66
C ASN A 109 -0.88 8.68 -16.00
N ASP A 110 -1.19 9.52 -15.02
CA ASP A 110 -1.48 10.94 -15.23
C ASP A 110 -0.25 11.66 -15.80
N ILE A 111 0.94 11.36 -15.26
CA ILE A 111 2.21 11.89 -15.76
C ILE A 111 2.47 11.42 -17.19
N PHE A 112 2.28 10.13 -17.49
CA PHE A 112 2.46 9.61 -18.85
C PHE A 112 1.49 10.21 -19.85
N ALA A 113 0.22 10.39 -19.51
CA ALA A 113 -0.73 11.07 -20.34
C ALA A 113 -0.30 12.53 -20.59
N ARG A 114 0.19 13.24 -19.56
CA ARG A 114 0.77 14.58 -19.69
C ARG A 114 1.97 14.60 -20.66
N LEU A 115 2.90 13.67 -20.50
CA LEU A 115 4.09 13.55 -21.35
C LEU A 115 3.74 13.20 -22.79
N SER A 116 2.61 12.52 -23.01
CA SER A 116 2.05 12.21 -24.33
C SER A 116 1.18 13.36 -24.91
N ALA A 117 1.27 14.56 -24.31
CA ALA A 117 0.54 15.76 -24.71
C ALA A 117 -1.00 15.65 -24.63
N ASP A 118 -1.52 14.82 -23.72
CA ASP A 118 -2.95 14.80 -23.42
C ASP A 118 -3.33 16.11 -22.70
N PRO A 119 -4.18 16.95 -23.29
CA PRO A 119 -4.55 18.26 -22.72
C PRO A 119 -5.36 18.14 -21.43
N SER A 120 -5.94 16.99 -21.14
CA SER A 120 -6.70 16.74 -19.92
C SER A 120 -5.81 16.37 -18.71
N SER A 121 -4.57 15.98 -18.96
CA SER A 121 -3.61 15.50 -17.95
C SER A 121 -2.62 16.57 -17.54
N THR A 122 -3.11 17.70 -17.04
CA THR A 122 -2.29 18.80 -16.52
C THR A 122 -2.03 18.66 -15.03
N PRO A 123 -0.96 19.29 -14.48
CA PRO A 123 -0.75 19.37 -13.04
C PRO A 123 -1.96 19.92 -12.28
N ASP A 124 -2.65 20.94 -12.82
CA ASP A 124 -3.85 21.53 -12.22
C ASP A 124 -5.02 20.54 -12.20
N ALA A 125 -5.21 19.76 -13.27
CA ALA A 125 -6.23 18.72 -13.33
C ALA A 125 -5.95 17.62 -12.32
N TYR A 126 -4.70 17.17 -12.19
CA TYR A 126 -4.26 16.22 -11.17
C TYR A 126 -4.50 16.77 -9.77
N GLN A 127 -4.05 18.01 -9.49
CA GLN A 127 -4.28 18.68 -8.20
C GLN A 127 -5.77 18.75 -7.85
N SER A 128 -6.61 19.14 -8.78
CA SER A 128 -8.06 19.21 -8.61
C SER A 128 -8.65 17.83 -8.28
N THR A 129 -8.21 16.79 -9.00
CA THR A 129 -8.71 15.43 -8.82
C THR A 129 -8.29 14.83 -7.49
N ILE A 130 -7.01 14.96 -7.08
CA ILE A 130 -6.53 14.51 -5.77
C ILE A 130 -7.24 15.26 -4.64
N SER A 131 -7.46 16.58 -4.79
CA SER A 131 -8.23 17.36 -3.80
C SER A 131 -9.65 16.81 -3.63
N ARG A 132 -10.32 16.41 -4.73
CA ARG A 132 -11.65 15.78 -4.68
C ARG A 132 -11.62 14.41 -4.00
N ILE A 133 -10.60 13.59 -4.24
CA ILE A 133 -10.39 12.32 -3.54
C ILE A 133 -10.26 12.57 -2.04
N PHE A 134 -9.35 13.47 -1.64
CA PHE A 134 -9.10 13.76 -0.24
C PHE A 134 -10.32 14.37 0.48
N ASN A 135 -11.04 15.29 -0.17
CA ASN A 135 -12.30 15.83 0.35
C ASN A 135 -13.36 14.72 0.58
N LYS A 136 -13.41 13.74 -0.32
CA LYS A 136 -14.37 12.64 -0.23
C LYS A 136 -14.01 11.70 0.90
N LEU A 137 -12.72 11.37 1.05
CA LEU A 137 -12.22 10.58 2.17
C LEU A 137 -12.48 11.29 3.51
N GLN A 138 -12.12 12.56 3.63
CA GLN A 138 -12.31 13.33 4.87
C GLN A 138 -13.78 13.41 5.30
N ARG A 139 -14.72 13.49 4.34
CA ARG A 139 -16.16 13.54 4.64
C ARG A 139 -16.76 12.19 5.00
N ASN A 140 -16.34 11.14 4.29
CA ASN A 140 -16.96 9.83 4.39
C ASN A 140 -16.25 8.90 5.38
N LEU A 141 -14.99 9.17 5.67
CA LEU A 141 -14.10 8.37 6.50
C LEU A 141 -13.25 9.28 7.41
N PRO A 142 -13.88 10.05 8.31
CA PRO A 142 -13.18 11.07 9.10
C PRO A 142 -12.14 10.51 10.07
N ASP A 143 -12.30 9.26 10.50
CA ASP A 143 -11.41 8.59 11.47
C ASP A 143 -10.33 7.73 10.79
N THR A 144 -10.37 7.60 9.45
CA THR A 144 -9.42 6.80 8.68
C THR A 144 -8.09 7.54 8.53
N THR A 145 -6.99 6.86 8.79
CA THR A 145 -5.65 7.37 8.53
C THR A 145 -5.32 7.21 7.03
N VAL A 146 -4.86 8.28 6.39
CA VAL A 146 -4.56 8.29 4.95
C VAL A 146 -3.08 8.54 4.70
N PHE A 147 -2.48 7.66 3.88
CA PHE A 147 -1.13 7.79 3.35
C PHE A 147 -1.19 7.96 1.83
N ALA A 148 -0.39 8.86 1.28
CA ALA A 148 -0.21 9.00 -0.15
C ALA A 148 1.27 8.80 -0.51
N LEU A 149 1.53 7.87 -1.44
CA LEU A 149 2.87 7.53 -1.89
C LEU A 149 3.33 8.46 -2.98
N GLY A 150 4.54 9.00 -2.82
CA GLY A 150 5.25 9.67 -3.90
C GLY A 150 5.60 8.70 -5.03
N MET A 151 5.59 9.20 -6.24
CA MET A 151 5.88 8.42 -7.45
C MET A 151 7.39 8.41 -7.72
N THR A 152 7.94 7.23 -7.97
CA THR A 152 9.37 7.04 -8.26
C THR A 152 9.69 7.27 -9.74
N THR A 153 10.92 7.66 -10.01
CA THR A 153 11.41 8.06 -11.35
C THR A 153 12.47 7.11 -11.91
N SER A 154 12.28 5.82 -11.84
CA SER A 154 13.22 4.85 -12.46
C SER A 154 13.25 4.87 -14.00
N LEU A 155 12.59 5.82 -14.61
CA LEU A 155 12.25 5.88 -16.03
C LEU A 155 13.35 6.31 -16.99
N ARG A 156 14.51 6.70 -16.49
CA ARG A 156 15.45 7.51 -17.26
C ARG A 156 15.96 6.87 -18.57
N LYS A 157 16.19 5.56 -18.62
CA LYS A 157 16.85 4.93 -19.76
C LYS A 157 15.90 4.16 -20.70
N TYR A 158 14.80 3.62 -20.17
CA TYR A 158 14.00 2.62 -20.87
C TYR A 158 12.58 3.05 -21.21
N ALA A 159 12.13 4.17 -20.68
CA ALA A 159 10.87 4.79 -21.13
C ALA A 159 10.87 5.04 -22.65
N HIS A 160 12.04 5.41 -23.23
CA HIS A 160 12.22 5.54 -24.67
C HIS A 160 12.03 4.21 -25.43
N ILE A 161 12.37 3.08 -24.84
CA ILE A 161 12.19 1.77 -25.48
C ILE A 161 10.70 1.41 -25.54
N ARG A 162 9.94 1.73 -24.49
CA ARG A 162 8.52 1.37 -24.41
C ARG A 162 7.59 2.38 -25.08
N PHE A 163 7.89 3.68 -24.94
CA PHE A 163 7.04 4.77 -25.42
C PHE A 163 7.55 5.43 -26.71
N GLY A 164 8.70 4.98 -27.25
CA GLY A 164 9.29 5.48 -28.46
C GLY A 164 9.80 6.93 -28.35
N ASN A 165 9.99 7.57 -29.51
CA ASN A 165 10.53 8.94 -29.59
C ASN A 165 9.55 10.04 -29.14
N PHE A 166 8.44 9.68 -28.52
CA PHE A 166 7.40 10.62 -28.09
C PHE A 166 7.63 11.21 -26.68
N LEU A 167 8.58 10.65 -25.93
CA LEU A 167 8.85 11.20 -24.60
C LEU A 167 9.84 12.36 -24.67
N PRO A 168 9.62 13.40 -23.85
CA PRO A 168 10.57 14.49 -23.71
C PRO A 168 11.93 13.99 -23.21
N GLN A 169 12.93 14.85 -23.30
CA GLN A 169 14.25 14.51 -22.80
C GLN A 169 14.19 14.22 -21.28
N GLN A 170 15.16 13.45 -20.81
CA GLN A 170 15.23 12.93 -19.46
C GLN A 170 15.02 13.98 -18.33
N ASP A 171 15.61 15.17 -18.48
CA ASP A 171 15.51 16.24 -17.50
C ASP A 171 14.07 16.78 -17.38
N ASP A 172 13.35 16.83 -18.51
CA ASP A 172 11.95 17.27 -18.54
C ASP A 172 11.04 16.28 -17.80
N MET A 173 11.32 14.97 -17.92
CA MET A 173 10.54 13.94 -17.21
C MET A 173 10.71 14.04 -15.71
N GLN A 174 11.94 14.18 -15.21
CA GLN A 174 12.19 14.33 -13.79
C GLN A 174 11.47 15.56 -13.21
N ALA A 175 11.50 16.68 -13.95
CA ALA A 175 10.79 17.88 -13.55
C ALA A 175 9.27 17.64 -13.44
N VAL A 176 8.68 16.94 -14.40
CA VAL A 176 7.24 16.60 -14.36
C VAL A 176 6.91 15.70 -13.15
N PHE A 177 7.71 14.65 -12.89
CA PHE A 177 7.50 13.83 -11.69
C PHE A 177 7.61 14.63 -10.40
N ASN A 178 8.60 15.53 -10.32
CA ASN A 178 8.77 16.41 -9.17
C ASN A 178 7.57 17.35 -8.98
N ASP A 179 7.01 17.90 -10.04
CA ASP A 179 5.82 18.75 -9.96
C ASP A 179 4.61 17.99 -9.39
N TYR A 180 4.33 16.80 -9.90
CA TYR A 180 3.22 15.98 -9.40
C TYR A 180 3.45 15.52 -7.96
N ASN A 181 4.67 15.13 -7.60
CA ASN A 181 5.02 14.78 -6.21
C ASN A 181 4.90 15.98 -5.27
N ASN A 182 5.29 17.19 -5.71
CA ASN A 182 5.13 18.42 -4.92
C ASN A 182 3.66 18.77 -4.70
N ILE A 183 2.81 18.59 -5.71
CA ILE A 183 1.35 18.72 -5.58
C ILE A 183 0.83 17.74 -4.52
N LEU A 184 1.18 16.48 -4.62
CA LEU A 184 0.73 15.45 -3.70
C LEU A 184 1.20 15.73 -2.26
N ARG A 185 2.49 16.09 -2.09
CA ARG A 185 3.07 16.46 -0.79
C ARG A 185 2.36 17.68 -0.18
N LYS A 186 2.06 18.70 -0.99
CA LYS A 186 1.32 19.88 -0.53
C LYS A 186 -0.08 19.52 -0.09
N LEU A 187 -0.81 18.77 -0.89
CA LEU A 187 -2.19 18.37 -0.59
C LEU A 187 -2.26 17.48 0.66
N THR A 188 -1.37 16.52 0.83
CA THR A 188 -1.33 15.71 2.07
C THR A 188 -1.16 16.58 3.31
N LYS A 189 -0.30 17.58 3.24
CA LYS A 189 -0.13 18.55 4.34
C LYS A 189 -1.41 19.37 4.60
N ASP A 190 -2.05 19.87 3.53
CA ASP A 190 -3.26 20.69 3.64
C ASP A 190 -4.44 19.91 4.26
N TYR A 191 -4.55 18.61 3.96
CA TYR A 191 -5.57 17.70 4.49
C TYR A 191 -5.19 16.98 5.79
N LYS A 192 -3.97 17.21 6.32
CA LYS A 192 -3.40 16.52 7.49
C LYS A 192 -3.27 15.00 7.28
N TYR A 193 -3.00 14.58 6.07
CA TYR A 193 -2.66 13.23 5.67
C TYR A 193 -1.14 13.04 5.66
N SER A 194 -0.68 11.82 5.55
CA SER A 194 0.75 11.49 5.53
C SER A 194 1.27 11.31 4.12
N TYR A 195 2.32 12.04 3.74
CA TYR A 195 3.06 11.79 2.51
C TYR A 195 4.19 10.79 2.78
N VAL A 196 4.24 9.71 2.02
CA VAL A 196 5.34 8.75 2.03
C VAL A 196 6.32 9.15 0.94
N ASP A 197 7.48 9.66 1.33
CA ASP A 197 8.50 10.14 0.40
C ASP A 197 9.31 8.99 -0.21
N LEU A 198 8.63 8.18 -1.02
CA LEU A 198 9.25 7.07 -1.72
C LEU A 198 10.35 7.53 -2.70
N PRO A 199 10.18 8.67 -3.45
CA PRO A 199 11.23 9.15 -4.34
C PRO A 199 12.59 9.39 -3.69
N SER A 200 12.61 9.95 -2.47
CA SER A 200 13.87 10.22 -1.75
C SER A 200 14.60 8.95 -1.26
N GLN A 201 13.91 7.84 -1.23
CA GLN A 201 14.43 6.55 -0.78
C GLN A 201 14.65 5.58 -1.95
N TRP A 202 14.31 6.01 -3.16
CA TRP A 202 14.57 5.25 -4.38
C TRP A 202 15.96 5.62 -4.91
N PRO A 203 16.76 4.65 -5.42
CA PRO A 203 18.08 4.95 -5.95
C PRO A 203 18.04 6.05 -7.03
N GLU A 204 18.86 7.08 -6.88
CA GLU A 204 18.98 8.16 -7.87
C GLU A 204 19.79 7.73 -9.07
N ASP A 205 20.79 6.87 -8.87
CA ASP A 205 21.61 6.33 -9.95
C ASP A 205 20.79 5.44 -10.86
N ILE A 206 20.94 5.62 -12.18
CA ILE A 206 20.17 4.91 -13.18
C ILE A 206 20.45 3.42 -13.17
N GLU A 207 21.70 3.03 -12.97
CA GLU A 207 22.10 1.62 -12.99
C GLU A 207 21.60 0.92 -11.72
N GLU A 208 21.70 1.57 -10.56
CA GLU A 208 21.13 1.08 -9.31
C GLU A 208 19.59 1.05 -9.37
N SER A 209 18.96 2.12 -9.87
CA SER A 209 17.50 2.18 -10.04
C SER A 209 16.96 1.08 -10.95
N TRP A 210 17.76 0.65 -11.93
CA TRP A 210 17.42 -0.46 -12.82
C TRP A 210 17.34 -1.80 -12.10
N GLU A 211 18.13 -2.02 -11.08
CA GLU A 211 18.05 -3.23 -10.26
C GLU A 211 16.70 -3.38 -9.53
N PHE A 212 15.95 -2.29 -9.41
CA PHE A 212 14.64 -2.24 -8.75
C PHE A 212 13.46 -2.20 -9.71
N CYS A 213 13.68 -2.07 -11.02
CA CYS A 213 12.63 -1.96 -12.03
C CYS A 213 12.84 -2.90 -13.20
N ALA A 214 11.79 -3.63 -13.57
CA ALA A 214 11.84 -4.60 -14.65
C ALA A 214 11.75 -3.96 -16.07
N ASP A 215 11.01 -2.86 -16.20
CA ASP A 215 10.70 -2.22 -17.49
C ASP A 215 10.87 -0.69 -17.47
N GLY A 216 11.49 -0.17 -16.43
CA GLY A 216 11.68 1.26 -16.21
C GLY A 216 10.47 1.98 -15.60
N ILE A 217 9.36 1.28 -15.32
CA ILE A 217 8.14 1.82 -14.72
C ILE A 217 7.74 1.01 -13.50
N HIS A 218 7.64 -0.30 -13.70
CA HIS A 218 7.13 -1.21 -12.70
C HIS A 218 8.29 -1.80 -11.88
N PRO A 219 8.21 -1.70 -10.55
CA PRO A 219 9.17 -2.37 -9.69
C PRO A 219 9.25 -3.87 -9.99
N ASN A 220 10.44 -4.43 -9.90
CA ASN A 220 10.65 -5.87 -9.82
C ASN A 220 10.52 -6.35 -8.36
N ASP A 221 10.89 -7.61 -8.08
CA ASP A 221 10.78 -8.15 -6.71
C ASP A 221 11.56 -7.32 -5.69
N ALA A 222 12.79 -6.89 -6.00
CA ALA A 222 13.59 -6.06 -5.11
C ALA A 222 12.96 -4.67 -4.89
N GLY A 223 12.42 -4.06 -5.96
CA GLY A 223 11.71 -2.78 -5.87
C GLY A 223 10.44 -2.87 -5.03
N TYR A 224 9.66 -3.95 -5.18
CA TYR A 224 8.47 -4.17 -4.36
C TYR A 224 8.82 -4.48 -2.90
N ASP A 225 9.92 -5.16 -2.61
CA ASP A 225 10.42 -5.34 -1.24
C ASP A 225 10.79 -4.00 -0.61
N LEU A 226 11.47 -3.13 -1.35
CA LEU A 226 11.82 -1.79 -0.89
C LEU A 226 10.57 -0.96 -0.56
N VAL A 227 9.59 -0.90 -1.47
CA VAL A 227 8.33 -0.18 -1.24
C VAL A 227 7.60 -0.71 -0.02
N ALA A 228 7.49 -2.03 0.12
CA ALA A 228 6.82 -2.66 1.25
C ALA A 228 7.54 -2.38 2.58
N SER A 229 8.87 -2.41 2.59
CA SER A 229 9.69 -2.10 3.77
C SER A 229 9.50 -0.65 4.22
N ILE A 230 9.58 0.31 3.29
CA ILE A 230 9.37 1.74 3.57
C ILE A 230 7.98 1.99 4.15
N LEU A 231 6.94 1.36 3.56
CA LEU A 231 5.57 1.47 4.06
C LEU A 231 5.42 0.84 5.43
N HIS A 232 5.96 -0.35 5.66
CA HIS A 232 5.91 -1.03 6.94
C HIS A 232 6.55 -0.17 8.04
N ASP A 233 7.74 0.39 7.81
CA ASP A 233 8.43 1.25 8.76
C ASP A 233 7.67 2.56 9.01
N THR A 234 7.08 3.14 7.96
CA THR A 234 6.24 4.33 8.08
C THR A 234 5.00 4.07 8.91
N LEU A 235 4.26 3.00 8.63
CA LEU A 235 3.07 2.61 9.40
C LEU A 235 3.44 2.31 10.85
N ARG A 236 4.51 1.55 11.07
CA ARG A 236 5.01 1.22 12.41
C ARG A 236 5.31 2.44 13.26
N SER A 237 5.93 3.46 12.67
CA SER A 237 6.30 4.69 13.37
C SER A 237 5.12 5.62 13.63
N THR A 238 4.06 5.54 12.82
CA THR A 238 2.95 6.51 12.84
C THR A 238 1.68 5.98 13.45
N VAL A 239 1.26 4.76 13.15
CA VAL A 239 -0.07 4.24 13.53
C VAL A 239 -0.05 2.87 14.19
N LEU A 240 0.88 1.98 13.83
CA LEU A 240 0.91 0.64 14.38
C LEU A 240 1.46 0.66 15.81
N ARG A 241 0.63 0.26 16.76
CA ARG A 241 1.07 0.07 18.15
C ARG A 241 0.79 -1.39 18.51
N PRO A 242 1.74 -2.09 19.17
CA PRO A 242 1.44 -3.40 19.72
C PRO A 242 0.24 -3.25 20.65
N LYS A 243 -0.84 -3.98 20.40
CA LYS A 243 -1.96 -4.06 21.34
C LYS A 243 -1.40 -4.54 22.67
N GLN A 244 -1.45 -3.72 23.73
CA GLN A 244 -1.05 -4.15 25.05
C GLN A 244 -1.88 -5.39 25.41
N LYS A 245 -1.21 -6.53 25.59
CA LYS A 245 -1.84 -7.70 26.20
C LYS A 245 -2.36 -7.20 27.55
N ASN A 246 -3.67 -7.06 27.67
CA ASN A 246 -4.30 -6.86 28.97
C ASN A 246 -3.90 -8.03 29.85
N ASP A 247 -2.91 -7.80 30.70
CA ASP A 247 -2.47 -8.75 31.71
C ASP A 247 -3.58 -8.77 32.78
N THR A 248 -4.66 -9.52 32.50
CA THR A 248 -5.66 -9.87 33.49
C THR A 248 -5.07 -10.88 34.46
N ARG A 249 -3.97 -10.50 35.10
CA ARG A 249 -3.60 -11.09 36.39
C ARG A 249 -4.48 -10.41 37.43
N SER A 250 -5.70 -10.89 37.50
CA SER A 250 -6.51 -10.74 38.69
C SER A 250 -5.68 -11.16 39.90
N SER A 251 -5.37 -10.17 40.73
CA SER A 251 -4.88 -10.38 42.11
C SER A 251 -5.89 -11.24 42.87
N VAL A 252 -5.63 -12.51 42.94
CA VAL A 252 -6.19 -13.33 44.02
C VAL A 252 -5.33 -12.99 45.23
N MET A 253 -5.82 -12.10 46.07
CA MET A 253 -5.32 -11.95 47.43
C MET A 253 -5.94 -13.03 48.33
N PRO A 254 -5.19 -13.47 49.32
CA PRO A 254 -5.50 -14.56 50.20
C PRO A 254 -6.70 -14.30 51.13
#